data_9c56b8d1b6e8711554e2a8284b8dcb62
#
_entry.id   9c56b8d1b6e8711554e2a8284b8dcb62
#
_cell.length_a   1.000
_cell.length_b   1.000
_cell.length_c   1.000
_cell.angle_alpha   90.00
_cell.angle_beta   90.00
_cell.angle_gamma   90.00
#
_symmetry.space_group_name_H-M   'P 1'
#
loop_
_entity.id
_entity.type
_entity.pdbx_description
1 polymer ?
#
loop_
_entity_poly.entity_id
_entity_poly.type
_entity_poly.pdbx_seq_one_letter_code
_entity_poly.pdbx_strand_id
1 'polypeptide(L)'
;MGCPARFSTKGETEPDKGPKMREQAVIGLIGGMSWESSAEYYRIINREVRNRLGGVHSARSLMWSVDFGEIERLQHQGDWDELTNRMKDAAIRLQRGGADFVLLCTNTMHLMADAVADAIDIPLLHIADPTAEKIKAAGFQKVGLLGTAFTMEQDFYKGRLERVFGLDVLVPDADDRRVVHEVIYKELVAGEIRTESRMAYREVIARLVASGAQAIILGCTEIMLLVSAEDSAVPLFDTTTIHAIAAVDRALAPMPAAEMRASQ
;
A
#
# COMPACT_ATOMS: atom_id res chain seq x y z
N MET A 1 -74.41 6.71 34.80
CA MET A 1 -73.08 7.05 35.32
C MET A 1 -72.12 5.93 34.88
N GLY A 2 -71.42 6.12 33.78
CA GLY A 2 -70.53 5.14 33.23
C GLY A 2 -69.11 5.61 33.40
N CYS A 3 -68.27 4.76 34.01
CA CYS A 3 -66.86 4.99 34.24
C CYS A 3 -66.10 4.56 32.97
N PRO A 4 -65.18 5.37 32.40
CA PRO A 4 -64.39 4.94 31.24
C PRO A 4 -63.19 4.07 31.67
N ALA A 5 -63.05 2.94 31.00
CA ALA A 5 -61.93 2.04 31.14
C ALA A 5 -60.60 2.72 30.70
N ARG A 6 -59.55 2.64 31.52
CA ARG A 6 -58.20 3.03 31.19
C ARG A 6 -57.57 1.95 30.31
N PHE A 7 -57.26 2.34 29.07
CA PHE A 7 -56.38 1.53 28.21
C PHE A 7 -54.94 1.68 28.70
N SER A 8 -54.36 0.59 29.18
CA SER A 8 -52.94 0.48 29.47
C SER A 8 -52.20 0.34 28.15
N THR A 9 -51.41 1.33 27.81
CA THR A 9 -50.44 1.23 26.70
C THR A 9 -49.32 0.31 27.11
N LYS A 10 -49.26 -0.88 26.51
CA LYS A 10 -48.09 -1.77 26.58
C LYS A 10 -46.89 -1.01 26.04
N GLY A 11 -45.79 -0.99 26.85
CA GLY A 11 -44.52 -0.39 26.43
C GLY A 11 -44.04 -1.00 25.12
N GLU A 12 -43.80 -0.16 24.16
CA GLU A 12 -43.04 -0.50 22.98
C GLU A 12 -41.62 -0.80 23.42
N THR A 13 -41.24 -2.06 23.32
CA THR A 13 -39.82 -2.45 23.47
C THR A 13 -39.07 -1.81 22.30
N GLU A 14 -38.13 -0.89 22.60
CA GLU A 14 -37.18 -0.42 21.59
C GLU A 14 -36.59 -1.63 20.87
N PRO A 15 -36.48 -1.60 19.52
CA PRO A 15 -35.81 -2.67 18.81
C PRO A 15 -34.37 -2.77 19.31
N ASP A 16 -33.97 -4.00 19.64
CA ASP A 16 -32.62 -4.33 20.02
C ASP A 16 -31.65 -3.71 18.97
N LYS A 17 -30.95 -2.66 19.37
CA LYS A 17 -29.87 -2.09 18.56
C LYS A 17 -28.76 -3.12 18.63
N GLY A 18 -28.76 -4.07 17.66
CA GLY A 18 -27.68 -5.03 17.49
C GLY A 18 -26.31 -4.39 17.70
N PRO A 19 -25.25 -5.16 17.95
CA PRO A 19 -23.96 -4.62 18.35
C PRO A 19 -23.57 -3.46 17.43
N LYS A 20 -23.33 -2.26 18.02
CA LYS A 20 -22.88 -1.08 17.25
C LYS A 20 -21.74 -1.53 16.35
N MET A 21 -21.96 -1.59 15.04
CA MET A 21 -20.90 -1.87 14.08
C MET A 21 -19.78 -0.84 14.34
N ARG A 22 -18.58 -1.34 14.56
CA ARG A 22 -17.41 -0.49 14.79
C ARG A 22 -17.22 0.40 13.57
N GLU A 23 -17.04 1.66 13.80
CA GLU A 23 -16.78 2.61 12.73
C GLU A 23 -15.41 2.28 12.10
N GLN A 24 -15.36 2.14 10.76
CA GLN A 24 -14.12 1.90 10.05
C GLN A 24 -13.25 3.15 10.11
N ALA A 25 -11.95 3.01 10.34
CA ALA A 25 -11.01 4.10 10.17
C ALA A 25 -10.95 4.56 8.70
N VAL A 26 -10.74 5.84 8.47
CA VAL A 26 -10.65 6.46 7.15
C VAL A 26 -9.23 6.33 6.61
N ILE A 27 -9.08 5.64 5.49
CA ILE A 27 -7.80 5.41 4.83
C ILE A 27 -7.45 6.60 3.94
N GLY A 28 -6.32 7.28 4.21
CA GLY A 28 -5.76 8.30 3.34
C GLY A 28 -4.81 7.69 2.30
N LEU A 29 -5.03 7.96 1.02
CA LEU A 29 -4.24 7.44 -0.10
C LEU A 29 -3.56 8.60 -0.83
N ILE A 30 -2.23 8.65 -0.83
CA ILE A 30 -1.45 9.54 -1.71
C ILE A 30 -1.16 8.75 -2.97
N GLY A 31 -1.93 9.02 -4.02
CA GLY A 31 -1.93 8.30 -5.29
C GLY A 31 -1.57 9.16 -6.49
N GLY A 32 -1.75 8.60 -7.68
CA GLY A 32 -1.44 9.27 -8.95
C GLY A 32 0.00 9.04 -9.45
N MET A 33 0.71 8.08 -8.88
CA MET A 33 2.12 7.80 -9.18
C MET A 33 2.43 6.32 -9.56
N SER A 34 1.76 5.61 -10.46
CA SER A 34 0.75 6.05 -11.43
C SER A 34 -0.68 6.09 -10.91
N TRP A 35 -1.63 6.54 -11.76
CA TRP A 35 -3.06 6.46 -11.47
C TRP A 35 -3.56 5.01 -11.56
N GLU A 36 -2.98 4.19 -12.43
CA GLU A 36 -3.26 2.75 -12.57
C GLU A 36 -3.03 2.03 -11.25
N SER A 37 -1.86 2.23 -10.63
CA SER A 37 -1.56 1.69 -9.29
C SER A 37 -2.56 2.15 -8.26
N SER A 38 -2.94 3.42 -8.29
CA SER A 38 -3.87 3.99 -7.32
C SER A 38 -5.27 3.40 -7.45
N ALA A 39 -5.72 3.15 -8.68
CA ALA A 39 -6.96 2.45 -8.97
C ALA A 39 -6.92 1.00 -8.46
N GLU A 40 -5.77 0.32 -8.59
CA GLU A 40 -5.59 -1.03 -8.08
C GLU A 40 -5.62 -1.06 -6.55
N TYR A 41 -4.97 -0.11 -5.85
CA TYR A 41 -5.11 0.05 -4.40
C TYR A 41 -6.57 0.19 -4.00
N TYR A 42 -7.30 1.10 -4.64
CA TYR A 42 -8.72 1.32 -4.36
C TYR A 42 -9.54 0.05 -4.58
N ARG A 43 -9.26 -0.69 -5.66
CA ARG A 43 -9.95 -1.94 -5.98
C ARG A 43 -9.69 -3.04 -4.95
N ILE A 44 -8.40 -3.25 -4.57
CA ILE A 44 -8.00 -4.27 -3.61
C ILE A 44 -8.61 -3.97 -2.23
N ILE A 45 -8.46 -2.73 -1.75
CA ILE A 45 -8.98 -2.29 -0.45
C ILE A 45 -10.50 -2.53 -0.36
N ASN A 46 -11.26 -2.10 -1.36
CA ASN A 46 -12.72 -2.27 -1.34
C ASN A 46 -13.16 -3.72 -1.46
N ARG A 47 -12.48 -4.52 -2.27
CA ARG A 47 -12.74 -5.97 -2.34
C ARG A 47 -12.48 -6.65 -1.01
N GLU A 48 -11.37 -6.33 -0.36
CA GLU A 48 -11.00 -6.94 0.91
C GLU A 48 -11.95 -6.53 2.05
N VAL A 49 -12.36 -5.26 2.12
CA VAL A 49 -13.41 -4.83 3.07
C VAL A 49 -14.71 -5.59 2.83
N ARG A 50 -15.14 -5.73 1.57
CA ARG A 50 -16.33 -6.52 1.23
C ARG A 50 -16.19 -7.97 1.64
N ASN A 51 -15.03 -8.58 1.42
CA ASN A 51 -14.78 -9.97 1.79
C ASN A 51 -14.92 -10.17 3.31
N ARG A 52 -14.48 -9.20 4.13
CA ARG A 52 -14.49 -9.32 5.59
C ARG A 52 -15.82 -8.93 6.22
N LEU A 53 -16.47 -7.88 5.71
CA LEU A 53 -17.72 -7.37 6.30
C LEU A 53 -18.97 -7.89 5.59
N GLY A 54 -18.83 -8.41 4.38
CA GLY A 54 -19.94 -8.94 3.57
C GLY A 54 -20.80 -7.86 2.91
N GLY A 55 -21.86 -8.31 2.22
CA GLY A 55 -22.87 -7.44 1.63
C GLY A 55 -22.32 -6.38 0.67
N VAL A 56 -22.71 -5.14 0.87
CA VAL A 56 -22.33 -3.97 0.07
C VAL A 56 -21.28 -3.09 0.75
N HIS A 57 -20.62 -3.58 1.80
CA HIS A 57 -19.60 -2.82 2.50
C HIS A 57 -18.42 -2.47 1.59
N SER A 58 -17.89 -1.26 1.77
CA SER A 58 -16.69 -0.72 1.13
C SER A 58 -15.86 0.02 2.16
N ALA A 59 -14.62 0.33 1.82
CA ALA A 59 -13.72 1.09 2.70
C ALA A 59 -14.13 2.58 2.76
N ARG A 60 -13.96 3.18 3.92
CA ARG A 60 -13.95 4.64 4.05
C ARG A 60 -12.56 5.13 3.65
N SER A 61 -12.46 5.90 2.59
CA SER A 61 -11.16 6.35 2.08
C SER A 61 -11.22 7.75 1.48
N LEU A 62 -10.08 8.44 1.57
CA LEU A 62 -9.79 9.69 0.88
C LEU A 62 -8.59 9.46 -0.01
N MET A 63 -8.62 9.94 -1.25
CA MET A 63 -7.48 9.85 -2.16
C MET A 63 -7.09 11.24 -2.64
N TRP A 64 -5.83 11.59 -2.43
CA TRP A 64 -5.20 12.71 -3.09
C TRP A 64 -4.36 12.18 -4.25
N SER A 65 -4.83 12.38 -5.47
CA SER A 65 -4.15 11.94 -6.69
C SER A 65 -3.38 13.10 -7.30
N VAL A 66 -2.06 12.92 -7.48
CA VAL A 66 -1.17 13.89 -8.13
C VAL A 66 -1.11 13.65 -9.64
N ASP A 67 -0.60 14.62 -10.40
CA ASP A 67 -0.22 14.44 -11.80
C ASP A 67 1.16 13.77 -11.87
N PHE A 68 1.21 12.54 -12.42
CA PHE A 68 2.45 11.79 -12.52
C PHE A 68 3.49 12.45 -13.41
N GLY A 69 3.08 13.14 -14.48
CA GLY A 69 4.01 13.85 -15.35
C GLY A 69 4.83 14.91 -14.62
N GLU A 70 4.24 15.60 -13.63
CA GLU A 70 4.97 16.54 -12.77
C GLU A 70 5.94 15.80 -11.83
N ILE A 71 5.50 14.70 -11.24
CA ILE A 71 6.32 13.91 -10.32
C ILE A 71 7.50 13.27 -11.06
N GLU A 72 7.26 12.62 -12.19
CA GLU A 72 8.29 12.00 -13.02
C GLU A 72 9.36 13.02 -13.46
N ARG A 73 8.94 14.20 -13.90
CA ARG A 73 9.87 15.28 -14.28
C ARG A 73 10.78 15.66 -13.11
N LEU A 74 10.24 15.83 -11.90
CA LEU A 74 11.03 16.17 -10.72
C LEU A 74 11.97 15.02 -10.33
N GLN A 75 11.54 13.76 -10.44
CA GLN A 75 12.40 12.59 -10.21
C GLN A 75 13.61 12.58 -11.15
N HIS A 76 13.38 12.82 -12.47
CA HIS A 76 14.47 12.89 -13.45
C HIS A 76 15.39 14.10 -13.27
N GLN A 77 14.89 15.19 -12.73
CA GLN A 77 15.69 16.37 -12.37
C GLN A 77 16.46 16.20 -11.06
N GLY A 78 16.12 15.18 -10.26
CA GLY A 78 16.69 14.96 -8.94
C GLY A 78 16.22 15.97 -7.89
N ASP A 79 15.07 16.64 -8.13
CA ASP A 79 14.50 17.62 -7.20
C ASP A 79 13.69 16.93 -6.10
N TRP A 80 14.41 16.22 -5.25
CA TRP A 80 13.83 15.47 -4.15
C TRP A 80 13.24 16.35 -3.05
N ASP A 81 13.73 17.59 -2.91
CA ASP A 81 13.21 18.56 -1.94
C ASP A 81 11.78 18.99 -2.32
N GLU A 82 11.55 19.33 -3.58
CA GLU A 82 10.22 19.69 -4.06
C GLU A 82 9.27 18.47 -4.01
N LEU A 83 9.74 17.28 -4.37
CA LEU A 83 8.96 16.03 -4.23
C LEU A 83 8.56 15.80 -2.78
N THR A 84 9.48 16.00 -1.84
CA THR A 84 9.20 15.88 -0.39
C THR A 84 8.12 16.88 0.04
N ASN A 85 8.21 18.14 -0.40
CA ASN A 85 7.21 19.15 -0.07
C ASN A 85 5.82 18.79 -0.62
N ARG A 86 5.73 18.26 -1.84
CA ARG A 86 4.46 17.81 -2.44
C ARG A 86 3.84 16.64 -1.69
N MET A 87 4.64 15.66 -1.27
CA MET A 87 4.13 14.52 -0.49
C MET A 87 3.69 14.93 0.91
N LYS A 88 4.41 15.85 1.56
CA LYS A 88 3.99 16.45 2.84
C LYS A 88 2.67 17.20 2.71
N ASP A 89 2.52 18.05 1.69
CA ASP A 89 1.28 18.78 1.44
C ASP A 89 0.10 17.83 1.20
N ALA A 90 0.30 16.77 0.41
CA ALA A 90 -0.70 15.74 0.17
C ALA A 90 -1.14 15.03 1.47
N ALA A 91 -0.18 14.66 2.32
CA ALA A 91 -0.45 14.03 3.61
C ALA A 91 -1.22 14.95 4.57
N ILE A 92 -0.81 16.23 4.66
CA ILE A 92 -1.51 17.24 5.47
C ILE A 92 -2.95 17.45 4.99
N ARG A 93 -3.18 17.46 3.67
CA ARG A 93 -4.56 17.58 3.10
C ARG A 93 -5.42 16.38 3.47
N LEU A 94 -4.87 15.17 3.41
CA LEU A 94 -5.58 13.96 3.80
C LEU A 94 -5.91 13.96 5.30
N GLN A 95 -4.96 14.33 6.17
CA GLN A 95 -5.21 14.47 7.60
C GLN A 95 -6.30 15.50 7.87
N ARG A 96 -6.24 16.69 7.26
CA ARG A 96 -7.28 17.73 7.38
C ARG A 96 -8.63 17.29 6.82
N GLY A 97 -8.63 16.40 5.83
CA GLY A 97 -9.84 15.79 5.27
C GLY A 97 -10.46 14.72 6.15
N GLY A 98 -9.79 14.34 7.26
CA GLY A 98 -10.30 13.35 8.22
C GLY A 98 -9.81 11.93 7.96
N ALA A 99 -8.65 11.76 7.31
CA ALA A 99 -7.98 10.45 7.29
C ALA A 99 -7.42 10.13 8.67
N ASP A 100 -7.54 8.86 9.10
CA ASP A 100 -7.02 8.35 10.37
C ASP A 100 -5.57 7.85 10.25
N PHE A 101 -5.13 7.52 9.05
CA PHE A 101 -3.77 7.18 8.69
C PHE A 101 -3.57 7.34 7.18
N VAL A 102 -2.32 7.37 6.71
CA VAL A 102 -1.99 7.56 5.30
C VAL A 102 -1.11 6.45 4.75
N LEU A 103 -1.20 6.24 3.42
CA LEU A 103 -0.28 5.42 2.64
C LEU A 103 0.21 6.21 1.42
N LEU A 104 1.45 5.92 1.02
CA LEU A 104 1.99 6.29 -0.29
C LEU A 104 1.76 5.12 -1.25
N CYS A 105 0.96 5.33 -2.31
CA CYS A 105 0.62 4.27 -3.27
C CYS A 105 1.74 4.04 -4.30
N THR A 106 2.99 4.02 -3.85
CA THR A 106 4.20 3.82 -4.66
C THR A 106 5.38 3.42 -3.77
N ASN A 107 6.32 2.64 -4.28
CA ASN A 107 7.53 2.30 -3.51
C ASN A 107 8.54 3.46 -3.50
N THR A 108 8.83 4.09 -4.65
CA THR A 108 9.89 5.09 -4.81
C THR A 108 9.76 6.27 -3.86
N MET A 109 8.53 6.79 -3.65
CA MET A 109 8.33 7.97 -2.81
C MET A 109 8.46 7.68 -1.30
N HIS A 110 8.65 6.42 -0.90
CA HIS A 110 9.05 6.10 0.47
C HIS A 110 10.47 6.57 0.80
N LEU A 111 11.22 7.08 -0.18
CA LEU A 111 12.46 7.83 0.05
C LEU A 111 12.26 8.99 1.04
N MET A 112 11.08 9.61 1.02
CA MET A 112 10.74 10.72 1.92
C MET A 112 9.72 10.34 3.01
N ALA A 113 9.55 9.04 3.30
CA ALA A 113 8.53 8.57 4.25
C ALA A 113 8.66 9.20 5.63
N ASP A 114 9.90 9.32 6.16
CA ASP A 114 10.16 9.92 7.46
C ASP A 114 9.75 11.40 7.47
N ALA A 115 10.13 12.17 6.44
CA ALA A 115 9.75 13.57 6.34
C ALA A 115 8.25 13.78 6.18
N VAL A 116 7.55 12.85 5.53
CA VAL A 116 6.08 12.88 5.41
C VAL A 116 5.44 12.55 6.76
N ALA A 117 5.95 11.53 7.47
CA ALA A 117 5.45 11.15 8.79
C ALA A 117 5.63 12.28 9.81
N ASP A 118 6.77 12.99 9.78
CA ASP A 118 7.05 14.13 10.66
C ASP A 118 6.13 15.36 10.40
N ALA A 119 5.47 15.41 9.24
CA ALA A 119 4.61 16.53 8.85
C ALA A 119 3.14 16.37 9.26
N ILE A 120 2.76 15.21 9.80
CA ILE A 120 1.39 14.85 10.17
C ILE A 120 1.34 14.20 11.56
N ASP A 121 0.19 14.31 12.23
CA ASP A 121 -0.04 13.69 13.55
C ASP A 121 -0.63 12.27 13.45
N ILE A 122 -1.09 11.88 12.25
CA ILE A 122 -1.65 10.55 11.98
C ILE A 122 -0.57 9.62 11.42
N PRO A 123 -0.67 8.29 11.67
CA PRO A 123 0.37 7.36 11.24
C PRO A 123 0.50 7.27 9.72
N LEU A 124 1.73 7.12 9.24
CA LEU A 124 2.05 6.65 7.90
C LEU A 124 2.29 5.14 7.95
N LEU A 125 1.55 4.37 7.15
CA LEU A 125 1.79 2.94 6.96
C LEU A 125 2.85 2.75 5.87
N HIS A 126 4.03 2.27 6.25
CA HIS A 126 5.16 2.14 5.33
C HIS A 126 5.05 0.83 4.52
N ILE A 127 5.17 0.89 3.17
CA ILE A 127 4.96 -0.25 2.25
C ILE A 127 5.91 -1.43 2.50
N ALA A 128 7.13 -1.18 2.96
CA ALA A 128 8.12 -2.23 3.22
C ALA A 128 7.77 -3.07 4.45
N ASP A 129 7.09 -2.49 5.45
CA ASP A 129 6.87 -3.14 6.74
C ASP A 129 5.96 -4.38 6.61
N PRO A 130 4.73 -4.29 6.10
CA PRO A 130 3.88 -5.46 5.95
C PRO A 130 4.45 -6.48 4.94
N THR A 131 5.26 -6.02 3.97
CA THR A 131 5.96 -6.90 3.04
C THR A 131 7.00 -7.75 3.78
N ALA A 132 7.84 -7.11 4.60
CA ALA A 132 8.85 -7.79 5.39
C ALA A 132 8.24 -8.75 6.42
N GLU A 133 7.17 -8.33 7.12
CA GLU A 133 6.44 -9.16 8.07
C GLU A 133 5.90 -10.43 7.40
N LYS A 134 5.31 -10.30 6.22
CA LYS A 134 4.79 -11.44 5.46
C LYS A 134 5.88 -12.39 5.00
N ILE A 135 7.03 -11.87 4.54
CA ILE A 135 8.21 -12.65 4.16
C ILE A 135 8.74 -13.45 5.35
N LYS A 136 8.89 -12.79 6.51
CA LYS A 136 9.36 -13.45 7.74
C LYS A 136 8.36 -14.49 8.25
N ALA A 137 7.07 -14.20 8.20
CA ALA A 137 6.03 -15.16 8.57
C ALA A 137 6.02 -16.41 7.67
N ALA A 138 6.44 -16.26 6.40
CA ALA A 138 6.63 -17.37 5.47
C ALA A 138 7.97 -18.13 5.66
N GLY A 139 8.84 -17.69 6.59
CA GLY A 139 10.09 -18.34 6.92
C GLY A 139 11.26 -18.02 5.98
N PHE A 140 11.13 -17.01 5.10
CA PHE A 140 12.18 -16.58 4.20
C PHE A 140 13.09 -15.53 4.84
N GLN A 141 14.39 -15.59 4.49
CA GLN A 141 15.40 -14.67 5.00
C GLN A 141 16.15 -13.95 3.89
N LYS A 142 16.39 -14.61 2.76
CA LYS A 142 17.10 -14.07 1.62
C LYS A 142 16.13 -13.84 0.46
N VAL A 143 16.00 -12.58 0.03
CA VAL A 143 14.99 -12.18 -0.94
C VAL A 143 15.58 -11.38 -2.09
N GLY A 144 15.04 -11.56 -3.30
CA GLY A 144 15.35 -10.70 -4.44
C GLY A 144 14.41 -9.49 -4.44
N LEU A 145 14.92 -8.33 -4.81
CA LEU A 145 14.14 -7.09 -4.94
C LEU A 145 14.15 -6.62 -6.39
N LEU A 146 12.98 -6.51 -7.01
CA LEU A 146 12.76 -5.87 -8.29
C LEU A 146 11.99 -4.57 -8.09
N GLY A 147 12.39 -3.50 -8.79
CA GLY A 147 11.74 -2.20 -8.68
C GLY A 147 12.41 -1.16 -9.60
N THR A 148 12.09 0.11 -9.40
CA THR A 148 12.84 1.18 -10.06
C THR A 148 14.30 1.19 -9.60
N ALA A 149 15.21 1.80 -10.37
CA ALA A 149 16.60 1.99 -9.95
C ALA A 149 16.66 2.62 -8.55
N PHE A 150 15.81 3.61 -8.27
CA PHE A 150 15.72 4.25 -6.95
C PHE A 150 15.41 3.24 -5.83
N THR A 151 14.46 2.33 -6.05
CA THR A 151 14.07 1.32 -5.06
C THR A 151 15.15 0.25 -4.86
N MET A 152 15.83 -0.14 -5.93
CA MET A 152 16.86 -1.20 -5.88
C MET A 152 18.23 -0.69 -5.38
N GLU A 153 18.59 0.57 -5.67
CA GLU A 153 19.94 1.10 -5.44
C GLU A 153 20.04 1.99 -4.20
N GLN A 154 18.96 2.67 -3.82
CA GLN A 154 18.98 3.55 -2.66
C GLN A 154 18.62 2.81 -1.36
N ASP A 155 19.14 3.33 -0.25
CA ASP A 155 19.09 2.67 1.06
C ASP A 155 17.71 2.73 1.76
N PHE A 156 16.82 3.60 1.30
CA PHE A 156 15.52 3.83 1.98
C PHE A 156 14.63 2.59 2.02
N TYR A 157 14.67 1.75 0.98
CA TYR A 157 13.86 0.54 0.90
C TYR A 157 14.65 -0.69 1.32
N LYS A 158 15.73 -1.00 0.61
CA LYS A 158 16.61 -2.14 0.90
C LYS A 158 17.14 -2.07 2.33
N GLY A 159 17.72 -0.94 2.71
CA GLY A 159 18.27 -0.76 4.05
C GLY A 159 17.24 -0.86 5.17
N ARG A 160 15.98 -0.47 4.92
CA ARG A 160 14.90 -0.69 5.89
C ARG A 160 14.62 -2.18 6.09
N LEU A 161 14.53 -2.95 5.00
CA LEU A 161 14.34 -4.41 5.07
C LEU A 161 15.48 -5.10 5.82
N GLU A 162 16.72 -4.66 5.59
CA GLU A 162 17.91 -5.21 6.22
C GLU A 162 18.02 -4.81 7.70
N ARG A 163 17.97 -3.50 8.01
CA ARG A 163 18.21 -3.00 9.37
C ARG A 163 17.06 -3.25 10.34
N VAL A 164 15.82 -3.11 9.87
CA VAL A 164 14.64 -3.24 10.76
C VAL A 164 14.18 -4.69 10.85
N PHE A 165 14.21 -5.41 9.73
CA PHE A 165 13.63 -6.75 9.65
C PHE A 165 14.65 -7.88 9.58
N GLY A 166 15.95 -7.56 9.36
CA GLY A 166 17.03 -8.53 9.31
C GLY A 166 17.00 -9.42 8.06
N LEU A 167 16.40 -8.95 6.97
CA LEU A 167 16.38 -9.66 5.69
C LEU A 167 17.70 -9.47 4.93
N ASP A 168 18.15 -10.48 4.21
CA ASP A 168 19.26 -10.41 3.24
C ASP A 168 18.65 -10.07 1.86
N VAL A 169 18.91 -8.87 1.34
CA VAL A 169 18.24 -8.35 0.13
C VAL A 169 19.20 -8.34 -1.05
N LEU A 170 18.93 -9.22 -2.02
CA LEU A 170 19.61 -9.25 -3.31
C LEU A 170 18.92 -8.31 -4.29
N VAL A 171 19.73 -7.59 -5.07
CA VAL A 171 19.26 -6.85 -6.25
C VAL A 171 19.94 -7.42 -7.51
N PRO A 172 19.33 -7.29 -8.69
CA PRO A 172 19.94 -7.73 -9.94
C PRO A 172 21.27 -7.00 -10.20
N ASP A 173 22.11 -7.52 -11.09
CA ASP A 173 23.28 -6.80 -11.56
C ASP A 173 22.91 -5.50 -12.31
N ALA A 174 23.92 -4.73 -12.71
CA ALA A 174 23.67 -3.40 -13.29
C ALA A 174 22.90 -3.44 -14.61
N ASP A 175 23.15 -4.45 -15.46
CA ASP A 175 22.46 -4.58 -16.74
C ASP A 175 21.01 -5.00 -16.54
N ASP A 176 20.75 -5.95 -15.67
CA ASP A 176 19.42 -6.41 -15.31
C ASP A 176 18.62 -5.30 -14.60
N ARG A 177 19.25 -4.53 -13.69
CA ARG A 177 18.57 -3.37 -13.06
C ARG A 177 18.12 -2.33 -14.09
N ARG A 178 18.95 -2.09 -15.11
CA ARG A 178 18.59 -1.19 -16.21
C ARG A 178 17.40 -1.71 -17.00
N VAL A 179 17.37 -2.99 -17.36
CA VAL A 179 16.23 -3.62 -18.04
C VAL A 179 14.96 -3.49 -17.22
N VAL A 180 15.01 -3.84 -15.93
CA VAL A 180 13.86 -3.74 -15.03
C VAL A 180 13.35 -2.30 -14.94
N HIS A 181 14.24 -1.34 -14.75
CA HIS A 181 13.89 0.08 -14.66
C HIS A 181 13.28 0.62 -15.96
N GLU A 182 13.88 0.31 -17.11
CA GLU A 182 13.38 0.79 -18.41
C GLU A 182 12.00 0.24 -18.75
N VAL A 183 11.75 -1.04 -18.49
CA VAL A 183 10.43 -1.64 -18.69
C VAL A 183 9.38 -0.96 -17.80
N ILE A 184 9.71 -0.67 -16.54
CA ILE A 184 8.78 0.06 -15.65
C ILE A 184 8.40 1.41 -16.27
N TYR A 185 9.37 2.26 -16.63
CA TYR A 185 9.09 3.63 -17.06
C TYR A 185 8.62 3.76 -18.52
N LYS A 186 9.07 2.86 -19.42
CA LYS A 186 8.71 2.95 -20.84
C LYS A 186 7.44 2.18 -21.21
N GLU A 187 7.05 1.20 -20.39
CA GLU A 187 5.94 0.30 -20.72
C GLU A 187 4.89 0.26 -19.59
N LEU A 188 5.26 -0.19 -18.38
CA LEU A 188 4.29 -0.52 -17.34
C LEU A 188 3.53 0.71 -16.82
N VAL A 189 4.19 1.86 -16.64
CA VAL A 189 3.52 3.11 -16.22
C VAL A 189 2.58 3.67 -17.28
N ALA A 190 2.75 3.27 -18.55
CA ALA A 190 1.85 3.58 -19.65
C ALA A 190 0.76 2.51 -19.86
N GLY A 191 0.71 1.48 -18.99
CA GLY A 191 -0.23 0.37 -19.08
C GLY A 191 0.11 -0.64 -20.18
N GLU A 192 1.32 -0.59 -20.77
CA GLU A 192 1.74 -1.51 -21.82
C GLU A 192 2.32 -2.79 -21.22
N ILE A 193 1.76 -3.94 -21.59
CA ILE A 193 2.21 -5.27 -21.17
C ILE A 193 2.73 -6.02 -22.37
N ARG A 194 4.04 -6.28 -22.44
CA ARG A 194 4.72 -6.92 -23.57
C ARG A 194 5.25 -8.31 -23.18
N THR A 195 5.11 -9.26 -24.10
CA THR A 195 5.59 -10.64 -23.89
C THR A 195 7.12 -10.68 -23.75
N GLU A 196 7.83 -9.88 -24.52
CA GLU A 196 9.29 -9.79 -24.52
C GLU A 196 9.78 -9.29 -23.15
N SER A 197 9.14 -8.28 -22.61
CA SER A 197 9.45 -7.71 -21.29
C SER A 197 9.14 -8.71 -20.17
N ARG A 198 8.06 -9.47 -20.30
CA ARG A 198 7.77 -10.58 -19.37
C ARG A 198 8.86 -11.66 -19.40
N MET A 199 9.35 -12.03 -20.60
CA MET A 199 10.43 -12.99 -20.73
C MET A 199 11.72 -12.48 -20.10
N ALA A 200 12.09 -11.22 -20.32
CA ALA A 200 13.26 -10.60 -19.69
C ALA A 200 13.16 -10.61 -18.15
N TYR A 201 11.99 -10.30 -17.61
CA TYR A 201 11.76 -10.38 -16.15
C TYR A 201 11.91 -11.80 -15.60
N ARG A 202 11.43 -12.82 -16.32
CA ARG A 202 11.61 -14.22 -15.93
C ARG A 202 13.09 -14.59 -15.84
N GLU A 203 13.90 -14.12 -16.78
CA GLU A 203 15.35 -14.35 -16.76
C GLU A 203 16.04 -13.63 -15.58
N VAL A 204 15.68 -12.38 -15.31
CA VAL A 204 16.19 -11.64 -14.15
C VAL A 204 15.80 -12.34 -12.85
N ILE A 205 14.56 -12.78 -12.71
CA ILE A 205 14.09 -13.55 -11.55
C ILE A 205 14.89 -14.85 -11.40
N ALA A 206 15.11 -15.59 -12.50
CA ALA A 206 15.87 -16.83 -12.47
C ALA A 206 17.33 -16.61 -12.00
N ARG A 207 17.97 -15.51 -12.41
CA ARG A 207 19.34 -15.16 -11.94
C ARG A 207 19.36 -14.80 -10.45
N LEU A 208 18.37 -14.09 -9.93
CA LEU A 208 18.23 -13.83 -8.50
C LEU A 208 18.04 -15.12 -7.69
N VAL A 209 17.20 -16.04 -8.19
CA VAL A 209 16.98 -17.36 -7.57
C VAL A 209 18.29 -18.18 -7.59
N ALA A 210 19.02 -18.19 -8.71
CA ALA A 210 20.32 -18.85 -8.79
C ALA A 210 21.37 -18.25 -7.82
N SER A 211 21.24 -16.96 -7.47
CA SER A 211 22.04 -16.26 -6.46
C SER A 211 21.57 -16.52 -5.02
N GLY A 212 20.54 -17.34 -4.85
CA GLY A 212 20.05 -17.81 -3.56
C GLY A 212 18.84 -17.05 -3.02
N ALA A 213 18.14 -16.25 -3.83
CA ALA A 213 16.87 -15.66 -3.41
C ALA A 213 15.82 -16.76 -3.18
N GLN A 214 15.21 -16.75 -2.01
CA GLN A 214 14.14 -17.68 -1.59
C GLN A 214 12.74 -17.17 -1.95
N ALA A 215 12.63 -15.88 -2.21
CA ALA A 215 11.43 -15.18 -2.64
C ALA A 215 11.81 -13.91 -3.40
N ILE A 216 10.87 -13.35 -4.16
CA ILE A 216 11.07 -12.10 -4.91
C ILE A 216 10.06 -11.05 -4.45
N ILE A 217 10.54 -9.86 -4.12
CA ILE A 217 9.72 -8.68 -3.83
C ILE A 217 9.47 -7.94 -5.15
N LEU A 218 8.21 -7.74 -5.50
CA LEU A 218 7.80 -6.88 -6.59
C LEU A 218 7.68 -5.43 -6.06
N GLY A 219 8.81 -4.74 -6.02
CA GLY A 219 8.99 -3.40 -5.44
C GLY A 219 8.61 -2.26 -6.39
N CYS A 220 7.73 -2.52 -7.33
CA CYS A 220 7.02 -1.52 -8.13
C CYS A 220 5.58 -2.00 -8.31
N THR A 221 4.65 -1.09 -8.15
CA THR A 221 3.21 -1.40 -8.12
C THR A 221 2.67 -1.93 -9.45
N GLU A 222 3.37 -1.71 -10.54
CA GLU A 222 3.01 -2.15 -11.88
C GLU A 222 3.60 -3.52 -12.26
N ILE A 223 4.63 -4.01 -11.58
CA ILE A 223 5.30 -5.29 -11.94
C ILE A 223 4.32 -6.46 -11.84
N MET A 224 3.38 -6.42 -10.88
CA MET A 224 2.34 -7.44 -10.74
C MET A 224 1.41 -7.58 -11.96
N LEU A 225 1.37 -6.57 -12.83
CA LEU A 225 0.61 -6.63 -14.10
C LEU A 225 1.37 -7.41 -15.17
N LEU A 226 2.71 -7.46 -15.08
CA LEU A 226 3.59 -8.12 -16.05
C LEU A 226 3.87 -9.57 -15.68
N VAL A 227 4.20 -9.85 -14.41
CA VAL A 227 4.60 -11.17 -13.94
C VAL A 227 3.63 -11.73 -12.90
N SER A 228 3.50 -13.06 -12.91
CA SER A 228 2.64 -13.82 -12.01
C SER A 228 3.43 -14.96 -11.35
N ALA A 229 2.78 -15.73 -10.48
CA ALA A 229 3.41 -16.88 -9.83
C ALA A 229 3.99 -17.90 -10.81
N GLU A 230 3.47 -17.99 -12.04
CA GLU A 230 3.96 -18.90 -13.09
C GLU A 230 5.32 -18.47 -13.69
N ASP A 231 5.72 -17.21 -13.45
CA ASP A 231 6.96 -16.64 -13.98
C ASP A 231 8.16 -16.80 -13.02
N SER A 232 7.96 -17.44 -11.87
CA SER A 232 8.98 -17.57 -10.83
C SER A 232 8.99 -18.95 -10.21
N ALA A 233 10.19 -19.51 -9.98
CA ALA A 233 10.37 -20.75 -9.24
C ALA A 233 10.23 -20.59 -7.71
N VAL A 234 10.16 -19.35 -7.22
CA VAL A 234 10.02 -19.01 -5.80
C VAL A 234 8.83 -18.04 -5.62
N PRO A 235 8.26 -17.93 -4.40
CA PRO A 235 7.13 -17.05 -4.16
C PRO A 235 7.42 -15.58 -4.52
N LEU A 236 6.41 -14.91 -5.08
CA LEU A 236 6.41 -13.48 -5.37
C LEU A 236 5.64 -12.73 -4.28
N PHE A 237 6.22 -11.65 -3.77
CA PHE A 237 5.60 -10.75 -2.80
C PHE A 237 5.25 -9.43 -3.49
N ASP A 238 3.99 -9.32 -3.88
CA ASP A 238 3.44 -8.10 -4.47
C ASP A 238 3.19 -7.05 -3.37
N THR A 239 4.02 -6.01 -3.39
CA THR A 239 3.98 -4.94 -2.39
C THR A 239 2.68 -4.17 -2.39
N THR A 240 2.01 -4.02 -3.54
CA THR A 240 0.73 -3.33 -3.68
C THR A 240 -0.38 -4.05 -2.94
N THR A 241 -0.57 -5.33 -3.25
CA THR A 241 -1.60 -6.16 -2.61
C THR A 241 -1.35 -6.27 -1.11
N ILE A 242 -0.10 -6.50 -0.70
CA ILE A 242 0.27 -6.65 0.71
C ILE A 242 -0.02 -5.35 1.48
N HIS A 243 0.39 -4.21 0.94
CA HIS A 243 0.20 -2.91 1.56
C HIS A 243 -1.29 -2.51 1.63
N ALA A 244 -2.05 -2.75 0.56
CA ALA A 244 -3.49 -2.52 0.53
C ALA A 244 -4.25 -3.37 1.56
N ILE A 245 -3.88 -4.66 1.70
CA ILE A 245 -4.46 -5.55 2.73
C ILE A 245 -4.10 -5.08 4.14
N ALA A 246 -2.85 -4.69 4.38
CA ALA A 246 -2.42 -4.15 5.67
C ALA A 246 -3.17 -2.85 6.04
N ALA A 247 -3.51 -2.02 5.04
CA ALA A 247 -4.37 -0.87 5.27
C ALA A 247 -5.78 -1.26 5.71
N VAL A 248 -6.35 -2.32 5.14
CA VAL A 248 -7.65 -2.86 5.58
C VAL A 248 -7.55 -3.46 6.98
N ASP A 249 -6.46 -4.20 7.28
CA ASP A 249 -6.20 -4.74 8.61
C ASP A 249 -6.24 -3.62 9.64
N ARG A 250 -5.54 -2.51 9.37
CA ARG A 250 -5.52 -1.33 10.25
C ARG A 250 -6.88 -0.65 10.34
N ALA A 251 -7.57 -0.47 9.20
CA ALA A 251 -8.87 0.22 9.17
C ALA A 251 -9.99 -0.52 9.91
N LEU A 252 -9.90 -1.85 9.96
CA LEU A 252 -10.88 -2.71 10.63
C LEU A 252 -10.43 -3.15 12.03
N ALA A 253 -9.19 -2.83 12.44
CA ALA A 253 -8.69 -3.12 13.78
C ALA A 253 -9.48 -2.31 14.83
N PRO A 254 -9.57 -2.82 16.09
CA PRO A 254 -10.09 -2.04 17.19
C PRO A 254 -9.23 -0.78 17.38
N MET A 255 -9.85 0.42 17.34
CA MET A 255 -9.11 1.64 17.67
C MET A 255 -8.56 1.55 19.10
N PRO A 256 -7.29 1.89 19.34
CA PRO A 256 -6.76 1.99 20.69
C PRO A 256 -7.57 2.98 21.53
N ALA A 257 -7.85 2.64 22.78
CA ALA A 257 -8.67 3.48 23.68
C ALA A 257 -8.13 4.90 23.88
N ALA A 258 -6.85 5.15 23.55
CA ALA A 258 -6.22 6.47 23.62
C ALA A 258 -6.64 7.42 22.46
N GLU A 259 -6.91 6.88 21.26
CA GLU A 259 -7.30 7.66 20.08
C GLU A 259 -8.80 8.04 20.09
N MET A 260 -9.62 7.31 20.85
CA MET A 260 -11.05 7.62 21.02
C MET A 260 -11.34 8.93 21.77
N ARG A 261 -10.36 9.50 22.48
CA ARG A 261 -10.54 10.74 23.26
C ARG A 261 -10.20 12.02 22.49
N ALA A 262 -9.56 11.92 21.35
CA ALA A 262 -9.18 13.09 20.53
C ALA A 262 -10.26 13.46 19.49
N SER A 263 -11.30 12.63 19.33
CA SER A 263 -12.36 12.81 18.31
C SER A 263 -13.69 13.32 18.90
N GLN A 264 -13.69 13.79 20.15
CA GLN A 264 -14.83 14.46 20.83
C GLN A 264 -14.44 15.90 21.13
#